data_eb46e51de515249e99cf7dd020ec4e39
#
_entry.id   eb46e51de515249e99cf7dd020ec4e39
#
_cell.length_a   1.000
_cell.length_b   1.000
_cell.length_c   1.000
_cell.angle_alpha   90.00
_cell.angle_beta   90.00
_cell.angle_gamma   90.00
#
_symmetry.space_group_name_H-M   'P 1'
#
loop_
_entity.id
_entity.type
_entity.pdbx_description
1 polymer ?
#
loop_
_entity_poly.entity_id
_entity_poly.type
_entity_poly.pdbx_seq_one_letter_code
_entity_poly.pdbx_strand_id
1 'polypeptide(L)'
;MEGIKPDKSINIKGLTCPYTFVKSKIAIEDMEVGQVLEILLDYEEASRSIPKSMEDHGQKVLKVEKINDTDWILQIRKEKE
;
A
#
# COMPACT_ATOMS: atom_id res chain seq x y z
N MET A 1 -12.33 -16.87 -5.59
CA MET A 1 -11.62 -16.39 -5.62
C MET A 1 -11.33 -15.50 -4.96
N GLU A 2 -10.78 -15.33 -4.76
CA GLU A 2 -10.52 -14.78 -3.99
C GLU A 2 -9.82 -13.66 -3.97
N GLY A 3 -9.49 -12.92 -3.65
CA GLY A 3 -8.77 -11.71 -3.50
C GLY A 3 -8.65 -10.93 -4.76
N ILE A 4 -8.26 -9.69 -4.65
CA ILE A 4 -8.03 -8.83 -5.79
C ILE A 4 -6.60 -9.05 -6.26
N LYS A 5 -6.43 -9.26 -7.55
CA LYS A 5 -5.10 -9.43 -8.11
C LYS A 5 -4.47 -8.05 -8.32
N PRO A 6 -3.31 -7.77 -7.72
CA PRO A 6 -2.71 -6.45 -7.88
C PRO A 6 -2.10 -6.27 -9.27
N ASP A 7 -2.14 -5.05 -9.74
CA ASP A 7 -1.49 -4.69 -11.00
C ASP A 7 -0.01 -4.40 -10.79
N LYS A 8 0.36 -4.01 -9.59
CA LYS A 8 1.75 -3.73 -9.25
C LYS A 8 1.96 -4.10 -7.78
N SER A 9 3.11 -4.66 -7.46
CA SER A 9 3.45 -4.91 -6.07
C SER A 9 4.84 -4.42 -5.77
N ILE A 10 5.03 -3.90 -4.55
CA ILE A 10 6.32 -3.42 -4.09
C ILE A 10 6.62 -4.03 -2.73
N ASN A 11 7.91 -4.17 -2.46
CA ASN A 11 8.40 -4.69 -1.20
C ASN A 11 9.19 -3.58 -0.52
N ILE A 12 8.65 -3.05 0.58
CA ILE A 12 9.30 -1.98 1.32
C ILE A 12 9.73 -2.45 2.71
N LYS A 13 9.93 -3.74 2.87
CA LYS A 13 10.43 -4.28 4.13
C LYS A 13 11.80 -3.68 4.42
N GLY A 14 12.04 -3.38 5.69
CA GLY A 14 13.29 -2.78 6.10
C GLY A 14 13.31 -1.27 6.07
N LEU A 15 12.28 -0.63 5.49
CA LEU A 15 12.18 0.82 5.48
C LEU A 15 11.37 1.30 6.67
N THR A 16 11.67 2.53 7.10
CA THR A 16 10.95 3.15 8.20
C THR A 16 10.27 4.42 7.71
N CYS A 17 9.40 4.97 8.54
CA CYS A 17 8.72 6.22 8.24
C CYS A 17 9.76 7.35 8.21
N PRO A 18 9.71 8.26 7.22
CA PRO A 18 8.64 8.43 6.22
C PRO A 18 8.90 7.70 4.91
N TYR A 19 9.97 6.92 4.82
CA TYR A 19 10.37 6.30 3.54
C TYR A 19 9.34 5.30 3.06
N THR A 20 8.65 4.62 3.98
CA THR A 20 7.60 3.69 3.60
C THR A 20 6.50 4.39 2.81
N PHE A 21 6.07 5.55 3.30
CA PHE A 21 5.02 6.30 2.60
C PHE A 21 5.54 6.87 1.28
N VAL A 22 6.77 7.38 1.27
CA VAL A 22 7.33 7.97 0.06
C VAL A 22 7.40 6.94 -1.06
N LYS A 23 7.88 5.74 -0.75
CA LYS A 23 7.95 4.67 -1.75
C LYS A 23 6.57 4.28 -2.26
N SER A 24 5.61 4.17 -1.34
CA SER A 24 4.25 3.81 -1.71
C SER A 24 3.61 4.88 -2.58
N LYS A 25 3.83 6.14 -2.25
CA LYS A 25 3.27 7.24 -3.01
C LYS A 25 3.84 7.29 -4.42
N ILE A 26 5.16 7.12 -4.55
CA ILE A 26 5.78 7.10 -5.87
C ILE A 26 5.24 5.96 -6.70
N ALA A 27 5.08 4.78 -6.09
CA ALA A 27 4.58 3.63 -6.82
C ALA A 27 3.15 3.87 -7.33
N ILE A 28 2.29 4.45 -6.48
CA ILE A 28 0.90 4.64 -6.91
C ILE A 28 0.78 5.77 -7.92
N GLU A 29 1.65 6.78 -7.84
CA GLU A 29 1.63 7.85 -8.83
C GLU A 29 2.03 7.37 -10.22
N ASP A 30 2.82 6.31 -10.27
CA ASP A 30 3.27 5.72 -11.53
C ASP A 30 2.22 4.80 -12.14
N MET A 31 1.09 4.62 -11.47
CA MET A 31 0.03 3.72 -11.92
C MET A 31 -1.11 4.53 -12.52
N GLU A 32 -2.00 3.82 -13.20
CA GLU A 32 -3.19 4.44 -13.77
C GLU A 32 -4.37 4.27 -12.83
N VAL A 33 -5.33 5.18 -12.96
CA VAL A 33 -6.55 5.12 -12.16
C VAL A 33 -7.24 3.78 -12.40
N GLY A 34 -7.66 3.15 -11.32
CA GLY A 34 -8.31 1.85 -11.37
C GLY A 34 -7.36 0.68 -11.10
N GLN A 35 -6.06 0.92 -11.14
CA GLN A 35 -5.10 -0.14 -10.87
C GLN A 35 -4.90 -0.32 -9.37
N VAL A 36 -4.51 -1.53 -8.98
CA VAL A 36 -4.33 -1.90 -7.57
C VAL A 36 -2.86 -2.08 -7.28
N LEU A 37 -2.39 -1.43 -6.22
CA LEU A 37 -1.02 -1.55 -5.73
C LEU A 37 -1.02 -2.44 -4.49
N GLU A 38 -0.15 -3.44 -4.48
CA GLU A 38 0.07 -4.26 -3.30
C GLU A 38 1.40 -3.89 -2.67
N ILE A 39 1.40 -3.67 -1.36
CA ILE A 39 2.58 -3.22 -0.63
C ILE A 39 2.88 -4.24 0.46
N LEU A 40 4.10 -4.77 0.44
CA LEU A 40 4.58 -5.66 1.49
C LEU A 40 5.51 -4.88 2.40
N LEU A 41 5.22 -4.87 3.69
CA LEU A 41 5.99 -4.09 4.65
C LEU A 41 6.12 -4.83 5.98
N ASP A 42 7.09 -4.42 6.79
CA ASP A 42 7.30 -5.03 8.10
C ASP A 42 7.37 -3.98 9.21
N TYR A 43 6.76 -2.83 9.01
CA TYR A 43 6.77 -1.75 9.98
C TYR A 43 5.34 -1.48 10.42
N GLU A 44 5.03 -1.79 11.67
CA GLU A 44 3.63 -1.75 12.12
C GLU A 44 3.00 -0.38 11.97
N GLU A 45 3.74 0.67 12.30
CA GLU A 45 3.19 2.01 12.19
C GLU A 45 2.79 2.34 10.77
N ALA A 46 3.57 1.88 9.79
CA ALA A 46 3.27 2.12 8.39
C ALA A 46 2.01 1.37 7.96
N SER A 47 1.72 0.23 8.58
CA SER A 47 0.51 -0.52 8.24
C SER A 47 -0.75 0.26 8.58
N ARG A 48 -0.63 1.27 9.44
CA ARG A 48 -1.74 2.15 9.79
C ARG A 48 -1.65 3.51 9.12
N SER A 49 -0.44 4.07 9.02
CA SER A 49 -0.28 5.42 8.49
C SER A 49 -0.40 5.48 6.98
N ILE A 50 0.08 4.46 6.27
CA ILE A 50 -0.01 4.45 4.81
C ILE A 50 -1.48 4.40 4.36
N PRO A 51 -2.32 3.51 4.89
CA PRO A 51 -3.73 3.51 4.49
C PRO A 51 -4.41 4.86 4.74
N LYS A 52 -4.16 5.46 5.89
CA LYS A 52 -4.78 6.75 6.20
C LYS A 52 -4.32 7.83 5.25
N SER A 53 -3.02 7.88 4.96
CA SER A 53 -2.48 8.87 4.04
C SER A 53 -3.01 8.68 2.64
N MET A 54 -3.14 7.44 2.20
CA MET A 54 -3.67 7.16 0.87
C MET A 54 -5.12 7.59 0.76
N GLU A 55 -5.92 7.37 1.80
CA GLU A 55 -7.31 7.83 1.80
C GLU A 55 -7.37 9.34 1.77
N ASP A 56 -6.48 10.01 2.49
CA ASP A 56 -6.43 11.47 2.49
C ASP A 56 -6.08 12.02 1.11
N HIS A 57 -5.37 11.24 0.30
CA HIS A 57 -5.00 11.62 -1.06
C HIS A 57 -6.02 11.16 -2.09
N GLY A 58 -7.14 10.59 -1.65
CA GLY A 58 -8.23 10.21 -2.54
C GLY A 58 -8.15 8.81 -3.10
N GLN A 59 -7.18 8.02 -2.65
CA GLN A 59 -7.09 6.63 -3.09
C GLN A 59 -7.93 5.74 -2.17
N LYS A 60 -8.26 4.54 -2.65
CA LYS A 60 -9.11 3.63 -1.88
C LYS A 60 -8.29 2.48 -1.33
N VAL A 61 -8.34 2.30 -0.02
CA VAL A 61 -7.68 1.18 0.63
C VAL A 61 -8.61 -0.02 0.57
N LEU A 62 -8.15 -1.08 -0.08
CA LEU A 62 -8.95 -2.29 -0.25
C LEU A 62 -8.70 -3.32 0.83
N LYS A 63 -7.45 -3.37 1.34
CA LYS A 63 -7.09 -4.42 2.28
C LYS A 63 -5.90 -3.99 3.13
N VAL A 64 -5.96 -4.31 4.41
CA VAL A 64 -4.82 -4.22 5.32
C VAL A 64 -4.81 -5.55 6.06
N GLU A 65 -3.78 -6.35 5.83
CA GLU A 65 -3.74 -7.68 6.42
C GLU A 65 -2.38 -7.99 7.01
N LYS A 66 -2.37 -8.47 8.24
CA LYS A 66 -1.15 -8.98 8.85
C LYS A 66 -1.00 -10.44 8.42
N ILE A 67 0.09 -10.74 7.72
CA ILE A 67 0.28 -12.05 7.12
C ILE A 67 1.14 -12.98 7.96
N ASN A 68 1.92 -12.41 8.91
CA ASN A 68 2.68 -13.21 9.87
C ASN A 68 3.05 -12.28 11.02
N ASP A 69 3.93 -12.74 11.90
CA ASP A 69 4.25 -11.99 13.12
C ASP A 69 4.85 -10.63 12.86
N THR A 70 5.47 -10.43 11.69
CA THR A 70 6.23 -9.20 11.43
C THR A 70 5.77 -8.44 10.20
N ASP A 71 4.98 -9.05 9.31
CA ASP A 71 4.74 -8.48 8.00
C ASP A 71 3.26 -8.18 7.76
N TRP A 72 3.02 -7.15 6.97
CA TRP A 72 1.68 -6.76 6.56
C TRP A 72 1.62 -6.61 5.05
N ILE A 73 0.42 -6.85 4.49
CA ILE A 73 0.15 -6.56 3.09
C ILE A 73 -0.98 -5.54 3.02
N LEU A 74 -0.76 -4.50 2.23
CA LEU A 74 -1.76 -3.49 1.93
C LEU A 74 -2.13 -3.57 0.46
N GLN A 75 -3.41 -3.40 0.15
CA GLN A 75 -3.86 -3.28 -1.23
C GLN A 75 -4.62 -1.98 -1.38
N ILE A 76 -4.17 -1.16 -2.30
CA ILE A 76 -4.71 0.19 -2.49
C ILE A 76 -5.00 0.38 -3.96
N ARG A 77 -6.24 0.81 -4.27
CA ARG A 77 -6.62 1.10 -5.64
C ARG A 77 -6.48 2.59 -5.90
N LYS A 78 -5.87 2.91 -7.03
CA LYS A 78 -5.73 4.31 -7.41
C LYS A 78 -7.05 4.83 -7.93
N GLU A 79 -7.60 5.83 -7.23
CA GLU A 79 -8.88 6.43 -7.60
C GLU A 79 -8.70 7.81 -8.22
N LYS A 80 -7.60 8.48 -7.90
CA LYS A 80 -7.31 9.83 -8.40
C LYS A 80 -5.91 9.90 -8.95
N GLU A 81 -5.73 10.74 -9.92
CA GLU A 81 -4.39 11.00 -10.44
C GLU A 81 -3.59 11.90 -9.56
#